data_add23b53a8a6b5e3bb04ce2842385399
#
_entry.id   add23b53a8a6b5e3bb04ce2842385399
#
_cell.length_a   1.000
_cell.length_b   1.000
_cell.length_c   1.000
_cell.angle_alpha   90.00
_cell.angle_beta   90.00
_cell.angle_gamma   90.00
#
_symmetry.space_group_name_H-M   'P 1'
#
loop_
_entity.id
_entity.type
_entity.pdbx_description
1 polymer ?
#
loop_
_entity_poly.entity_id
_entity_poly.type
_entity_poly.pdbx_seq_one_letter_code
_entity_poly.pdbx_strand_id
1 'polypeptide(L)'
;MYEKHLVIVVFFLGLVTACATLLLPAVWHLLKWHHVVLALALLPQPYVFLWLSAKKNSQTYINDFNHAEQMRHYPYDRILYYPGFACTTCKFLKPARSKHCSICKTCVSRMDHHCVWVNNCLGRGNYKWFLALLLSTTVLIAYGAYLAYITLTPMAVAYHNMYERWFTYKPSPASDPSSWTTRAQVKGHNFLNYVSIYLDVGGFRASGVGLLALLTWPLPLALLGYHIYLIWAGMTTNESAKWADWRDDMADGVVFMGHRREDTMREHSSASAEPMYSTYSSSSTSPFPTPPETPPEDEEPPTTWPLESRNILVRTRDGQPPRSLPSRIQAVAKDDGFERVWNLAAVENVYDLGFLDNLREVLLN
;
A
#
# COMPACT_ATOMS: atom_id res chain seq x y z
N MET A 1 -2.26 -21.32 11.35
CA MET A 1 -2.74 -20.56 10.19
C MET A 1 -4.00 -19.84 10.61
N TYR A 2 -4.03 -18.52 10.57
CA TYR A 2 -5.22 -17.76 10.98
C TYR A 2 -6.24 -17.76 9.84
N GLU A 3 -7.33 -18.50 10.02
CA GLU A 3 -8.39 -18.69 9.03
C GLU A 3 -9.33 -17.47 8.86
N LYS A 4 -9.08 -16.38 9.58
CA LYS A 4 -10.07 -15.32 9.79
C LYS A 4 -10.55 -14.61 8.52
N HIS A 5 -9.79 -14.59 7.44
CA HIS A 5 -10.14 -13.89 6.20
C HIS A 5 -10.09 -14.78 4.95
N LEU A 6 -9.99 -16.09 5.12
CA LEU A 6 -9.94 -17.04 3.99
C LEU A 6 -11.15 -16.89 3.06
N VAL A 7 -12.32 -16.61 3.62
CA VAL A 7 -13.56 -16.39 2.85
C VAL A 7 -13.40 -15.24 1.85
N ILE A 8 -12.73 -14.15 2.24
CA ILE A 8 -12.52 -12.98 1.34
C ILE A 8 -11.56 -13.35 0.20
N VAL A 9 -10.49 -14.09 0.50
CA VAL A 9 -9.53 -14.58 -0.51
C VAL A 9 -10.22 -15.52 -1.50
N VAL A 10 -10.99 -16.49 -0.99
CA VAL A 10 -11.76 -17.45 -1.82
C VAL A 10 -12.79 -16.72 -2.67
N PHE A 11 -13.49 -15.73 -2.10
CA PHE A 11 -14.44 -14.90 -2.84
C PHE A 11 -13.76 -14.15 -3.98
N PHE A 12 -12.62 -13.51 -3.73
CA PHE A 12 -11.86 -12.78 -4.76
C PHE A 12 -11.41 -13.72 -5.89
N LEU A 13 -10.79 -14.85 -5.55
CA LEU A 13 -10.34 -15.83 -6.54
C LEU A 13 -11.53 -16.44 -7.30
N GLY A 14 -12.60 -16.77 -6.62
CA GLY A 14 -13.83 -17.29 -7.19
C GLY A 14 -14.47 -16.31 -8.17
N LEU A 15 -14.52 -15.01 -7.80
CA LEU A 15 -15.07 -13.97 -8.65
C LEU A 15 -14.23 -13.78 -9.93
N VAL A 16 -12.90 -13.69 -9.81
CA VAL A 16 -12.01 -13.57 -11.00
C VAL A 16 -12.14 -14.80 -11.90
N THR A 17 -12.14 -16.00 -11.31
CA THR A 17 -12.32 -17.26 -12.07
C THR A 17 -13.68 -17.31 -12.77
N ALA A 18 -14.77 -17.00 -12.06
CA ALA A 18 -16.12 -16.99 -12.63
C ALA A 18 -16.25 -15.98 -13.78
N CYS A 19 -15.75 -14.76 -13.60
CA CYS A 19 -15.76 -13.76 -14.67
C CYS A 19 -14.97 -14.23 -15.90
N ALA A 20 -13.79 -14.79 -15.70
CA ALA A 20 -12.96 -15.30 -16.81
C ALA A 20 -13.64 -16.47 -17.55
N THR A 21 -14.24 -17.43 -16.81
CA THR A 21 -14.93 -18.60 -17.41
C THR A 21 -16.26 -18.24 -18.08
N LEU A 22 -16.89 -17.15 -17.70
CA LEU A 22 -18.08 -16.64 -18.35
C LEU A 22 -17.74 -15.82 -19.61
N LEU A 23 -16.79 -14.89 -19.50
CA LEU A 23 -16.46 -13.95 -20.57
C LEU A 23 -15.69 -14.61 -21.72
N LEU A 24 -14.55 -15.27 -21.41
CA LEU A 24 -13.64 -15.76 -22.44
C LEU A 24 -14.30 -16.73 -23.43
N PRO A 25 -15.04 -17.79 -23.00
CA PRO A 25 -15.72 -18.66 -23.96
C PRO A 25 -16.80 -17.96 -24.76
N ALA A 26 -17.46 -16.92 -24.19
CA ALA A 26 -18.50 -16.19 -24.91
C ALA A 26 -17.96 -15.34 -26.07
N VAL A 27 -16.73 -14.83 -25.94
CA VAL A 27 -16.12 -13.93 -26.93
C VAL A 27 -14.97 -14.55 -27.71
N TRP A 28 -14.52 -15.77 -27.37
CA TRP A 28 -13.32 -16.41 -27.89
C TRP A 28 -13.28 -16.48 -29.42
N HIS A 29 -14.39 -16.88 -30.05
CA HIS A 29 -14.52 -17.01 -31.51
C HIS A 29 -14.55 -15.67 -32.24
N LEU A 30 -14.73 -14.55 -31.51
CA LEU A 30 -14.73 -13.18 -32.05
C LEU A 30 -13.35 -12.51 -31.91
N LEU A 31 -12.45 -13.11 -31.12
CA LEU A 31 -11.14 -12.51 -30.80
C LEU A 31 -10.09 -12.90 -31.84
N LYS A 32 -9.24 -11.93 -32.18
CA LYS A 32 -8.02 -12.22 -32.92
C LYS A 32 -7.02 -12.93 -32.01
N TRP A 33 -6.15 -13.78 -32.58
CA TRP A 33 -5.23 -14.62 -31.81
C TRP A 33 -4.38 -13.88 -30.76
N HIS A 34 -3.93 -12.65 -31.06
CA HIS A 34 -3.13 -11.87 -30.11
C HIS A 34 -3.90 -11.46 -28.86
N HIS A 35 -5.22 -11.21 -28.95
CA HIS A 35 -6.05 -10.95 -27.78
C HIS A 35 -6.19 -12.20 -26.90
N VAL A 36 -6.28 -13.36 -27.52
CA VAL A 36 -6.33 -14.64 -26.81
C VAL A 36 -5.03 -14.88 -26.04
N VAL A 37 -3.89 -14.72 -26.70
CA VAL A 37 -2.57 -14.88 -26.07
C VAL A 37 -2.40 -13.90 -24.90
N LEU A 38 -2.79 -12.63 -25.10
CA LEU A 38 -2.67 -11.63 -24.03
C LEU A 38 -3.61 -11.93 -22.85
N ALA A 39 -4.85 -12.34 -23.10
CA ALA A 39 -5.78 -12.74 -22.04
C ALA A 39 -5.24 -13.92 -21.23
N LEU A 40 -4.70 -14.94 -21.90
CA LEU A 40 -4.08 -16.10 -21.23
C LEU A 40 -2.80 -15.73 -20.45
N ALA A 41 -2.05 -14.73 -20.89
CA ALA A 41 -0.89 -14.23 -20.18
C ALA A 41 -1.25 -13.38 -18.95
N LEU A 42 -2.32 -12.60 -19.01
CA LEU A 42 -2.77 -11.74 -17.92
C LEU A 42 -3.51 -12.51 -16.82
N LEU A 43 -4.29 -13.52 -17.19
CA LEU A 43 -5.18 -14.23 -16.27
C LEU A 43 -4.47 -14.85 -15.06
N PRO A 44 -3.30 -15.51 -15.15
CA PRO A 44 -2.63 -16.12 -14.00
C PRO A 44 -1.97 -15.10 -13.04
N GLN A 45 -1.71 -13.88 -13.50
CA GLN A 45 -0.90 -12.92 -12.74
C GLN A 45 -1.50 -12.56 -11.37
N PRO A 46 -2.80 -12.22 -11.21
CA PRO A 46 -3.36 -11.94 -9.90
C PRO A 46 -3.25 -13.13 -8.93
N TYR A 47 -3.35 -14.36 -9.41
CA TYR A 47 -3.21 -15.56 -8.58
C TYR A 47 -1.77 -15.72 -8.06
N VAL A 48 -0.79 -15.54 -8.95
CA VAL A 48 0.64 -15.63 -8.61
C VAL A 48 1.01 -14.53 -7.61
N PHE A 49 0.63 -13.29 -7.88
CA PHE A 49 0.98 -12.16 -7.01
C PHE A 49 0.21 -12.19 -5.68
N LEU A 50 -1.02 -12.69 -5.67
CA LEU A 50 -1.74 -12.97 -4.42
C LEU A 50 -0.98 -14.00 -3.57
N TRP A 51 -0.55 -15.11 -4.16
CA TRP A 51 0.22 -16.13 -3.47
C TRP A 51 1.54 -15.60 -2.93
N LEU A 52 2.30 -14.81 -3.72
CA LEU A 52 3.54 -14.19 -3.29
C LEU A 52 3.33 -13.18 -2.14
N SER A 53 2.24 -12.41 -2.18
CA SER A 53 1.87 -11.48 -1.12
C SER A 53 1.43 -12.19 0.17
N ALA A 54 0.74 -13.33 0.03
CA ALA A 54 0.23 -14.12 1.15
C ALA A 54 1.31 -15.01 1.80
N LYS A 55 2.40 -15.30 1.07
CA LYS A 55 3.49 -16.14 1.57
C LYS A 55 4.18 -15.49 2.77
N LYS A 56 4.32 -16.24 3.87
CA LYS A 56 5.12 -15.80 5.02
C LYS A 56 6.59 -15.68 4.63
N ASN A 57 7.19 -14.56 5.00
CA ASN A 57 8.56 -14.19 4.62
C ASN A 57 9.30 -13.68 5.87
N SER A 58 10.55 -14.10 6.05
CA SER A 58 11.44 -13.67 7.15
C SER A 58 11.79 -12.18 7.09
N GLN A 59 11.75 -11.56 5.91
CA GLN A 59 11.95 -10.12 5.77
C GLN A 59 10.72 -9.31 6.24
N THR A 60 9.53 -9.93 6.26
CA THR A 60 8.29 -9.29 6.73
C THR A 60 8.06 -9.54 8.22
N TYR A 61 8.23 -10.77 8.68
CA TYR A 61 7.92 -11.18 10.04
C TYR A 61 9.16 -11.23 10.92
N ILE A 62 9.10 -10.53 12.05
CA ILE A 62 10.20 -10.45 13.01
C ILE A 62 10.09 -11.59 14.02
N ASN A 63 11.19 -12.28 14.23
CA ASN A 63 11.37 -13.32 15.22
C ASN A 63 12.77 -13.21 15.85
N ASP A 64 13.07 -14.04 16.84
CA ASP A 64 14.33 -13.99 17.58
C ASP A 64 15.57 -14.22 16.68
N PHE A 65 15.42 -14.97 15.58
CA PHE A 65 16.55 -15.27 14.68
C PHE A 65 16.91 -14.12 13.74
N ASN A 66 15.93 -13.30 13.34
CA ASN A 66 16.16 -12.18 12.41
C ASN A 66 16.08 -10.80 13.08
N HIS A 67 15.76 -10.75 14.38
CA HIS A 67 15.53 -9.50 15.10
C HIS A 67 16.74 -8.54 14.99
N ALA A 68 17.96 -9.02 15.22
CA ALA A 68 19.18 -8.20 15.17
C ALA A 68 19.41 -7.60 13.76
N GLU A 69 19.10 -8.34 12.70
CA GLU A 69 19.14 -7.84 11.32
C GLU A 69 18.07 -6.75 11.11
N GLN A 70 16.85 -7.01 11.57
CA GLN A 70 15.73 -6.08 11.41
C GLN A 70 15.95 -4.74 12.13
N MET A 71 16.70 -4.73 13.24
CA MET A 71 17.10 -3.52 13.96
C MET A 71 18.02 -2.61 13.15
N ARG A 72 18.73 -3.13 12.16
CA ARG A 72 19.73 -2.39 11.34
C ARG A 72 19.16 -1.74 10.08
N HIS A 73 17.89 -2.01 9.73
CA HIS A 73 17.34 -1.51 8.46
C HIS A 73 16.96 -0.03 8.51
N TYR A 74 16.39 0.43 9.62
CA TYR A 74 15.86 1.79 9.74
C TYR A 74 16.27 2.42 11.05
N PRO A 75 16.68 3.71 11.07
CA PRO A 75 16.92 4.47 12.29
C PRO A 75 15.60 4.79 12.99
N TYR A 76 15.68 5.07 14.28
CA TYR A 76 14.56 5.68 15.00
C TYR A 76 14.48 7.18 14.67
N ASP A 77 13.32 7.62 14.18
CA ASP A 77 13.08 9.02 13.81
C ASP A 77 12.77 9.92 15.01
N ARG A 78 12.55 9.35 16.21
CA ARG A 78 12.19 10.06 17.45
C ARG A 78 10.94 10.95 17.32
N ILE A 79 10.13 10.64 16.32
CA ILE A 79 8.82 11.26 16.03
C ILE A 79 7.74 10.19 16.04
N LEU A 80 7.83 9.20 15.13
CA LEU A 80 6.91 8.08 15.06
C LEU A 80 7.42 6.84 15.80
N TYR A 81 8.74 6.72 15.93
CA TYR A 81 9.43 5.57 16.51
C TYR A 81 10.57 6.01 17.41
N TYR A 82 10.53 5.53 18.66
CA TYR A 82 11.52 5.78 19.68
C TYR A 82 12.26 4.50 20.04
N PRO A 83 13.56 4.57 20.40
CA PRO A 83 14.30 3.42 20.91
C PRO A 83 13.78 2.96 22.28
N GLY A 84 14.11 1.74 22.69
CA GLY A 84 13.84 1.21 24.02
C GLY A 84 12.38 0.76 24.24
N PHE A 85 11.52 0.72 23.21
CA PHE A 85 10.16 0.17 23.33
C PHE A 85 10.13 -1.31 22.96
N ALA A 86 9.91 -2.16 23.97
CA ALA A 86 9.71 -3.60 23.75
C ALA A 86 8.27 -3.92 23.34
N CYS A 87 8.11 -4.97 22.57
CA CYS A 87 6.79 -5.55 22.28
C CYS A 87 6.31 -6.37 23.49
N THR A 88 5.15 -6.04 24.04
CA THR A 88 4.58 -6.75 25.20
C THR A 88 4.29 -8.22 24.92
N THR A 89 4.02 -8.58 23.65
CA THR A 89 3.70 -9.96 23.22
C THR A 89 4.95 -10.71 22.79
N CYS A 90 5.76 -10.13 21.90
CA CYS A 90 6.94 -10.78 21.32
C CYS A 90 8.19 -10.67 22.21
N LYS A 91 8.19 -9.80 23.24
CA LYS A 91 9.23 -9.65 24.27
C LYS A 91 10.58 -9.12 23.80
N PHE A 92 10.71 -8.67 22.55
CA PHE A 92 11.91 -8.03 22.03
C PHE A 92 11.69 -6.53 21.76
N LEU A 93 12.77 -5.77 21.64
CA LEU A 93 12.75 -4.35 21.26
C LEU A 93 12.16 -4.21 19.85
N LYS A 94 11.24 -3.25 19.68
CA LYS A 94 10.63 -3.03 18.35
C LYS A 94 11.60 -2.31 17.42
N PRO A 95 12.02 -2.90 16.31
CA PRO A 95 12.72 -2.17 15.26
C PRO A 95 11.92 -0.96 14.79
N ALA A 96 12.60 0.10 14.37
CA ALA A 96 11.94 1.23 13.74
C ALA A 96 11.08 0.79 12.55
N ARG A 97 9.99 1.52 12.25
CA ARG A 97 8.99 1.19 11.24
C ARG A 97 8.26 -0.16 11.47
N SER A 98 8.46 -0.82 12.62
CA SER A 98 7.76 -2.07 12.93
C SER A 98 6.52 -1.83 13.78
N LYS A 99 5.56 -2.79 13.67
CA LYS A 99 4.36 -2.81 14.52
C LYS A 99 3.92 -4.25 14.78
N HIS A 100 3.47 -4.52 16.00
CA HIS A 100 2.83 -5.80 16.33
C HIS A 100 1.43 -5.86 15.69
N CYS A 101 1.16 -6.92 14.96
CA CYS A 101 -0.16 -7.21 14.43
C CYS A 101 -0.91 -8.18 15.36
N SER A 102 -2.02 -7.74 15.95
CA SER A 102 -2.85 -8.55 16.84
C SER A 102 -3.51 -9.75 16.13
N ILE A 103 -3.75 -9.64 14.81
CA ILE A 103 -4.34 -10.70 13.99
C ILE A 103 -3.29 -11.77 13.67
N CYS A 104 -2.10 -11.35 13.21
CA CYS A 104 -0.99 -12.28 12.91
C CYS A 104 -0.21 -12.71 14.16
N LYS A 105 -0.40 -12.03 15.30
CA LYS A 105 0.26 -12.26 16.60
C LYS A 105 1.78 -12.23 16.54
N THR A 106 2.31 -11.33 15.72
CA THR A 106 3.75 -11.14 15.52
C THR A 106 4.07 -9.69 15.15
N CYS A 107 5.31 -9.26 15.37
CA CYS A 107 5.79 -7.99 14.87
C CYS A 107 6.12 -8.08 13.38
N VAL A 108 5.83 -7.01 12.66
CA VAL A 108 5.99 -6.90 11.22
C VAL A 108 6.94 -5.75 10.90
N SER A 109 7.98 -6.04 10.14
CA SER A 109 9.00 -5.08 9.71
C SER A 109 8.42 -4.14 8.65
N ARG A 110 8.68 -2.85 8.75
CA ARG A 110 8.12 -1.81 7.87
C ARG A 110 6.63 -2.04 7.65
N MET A 111 5.91 -2.14 8.76
CA MET A 111 4.48 -2.49 8.75
C MET A 111 3.68 -1.48 7.93
N ASP A 112 3.02 -1.96 6.88
CA ASP A 112 2.05 -1.16 6.12
C ASP A 112 0.64 -1.35 6.74
N HIS A 113 0.02 -2.47 6.54
CA HIS A 113 -1.26 -2.83 7.16
C HIS A 113 -1.48 -4.35 7.16
N HIS A 114 -2.48 -4.82 7.91
CA HIS A 114 -3.01 -6.18 7.76
C HIS A 114 -4.07 -6.18 6.66
N CYS A 115 -3.80 -6.86 5.55
CA CYS A 115 -4.68 -6.88 4.39
C CYS A 115 -5.60 -8.10 4.41
N VAL A 116 -6.90 -7.88 4.52
CA VAL A 116 -7.91 -8.95 4.53
C VAL A 116 -8.02 -9.68 3.18
N TRP A 117 -7.75 -8.98 2.08
CA TRP A 117 -7.78 -9.54 0.72
C TRP A 117 -6.63 -10.51 0.44
N VAL A 118 -5.51 -10.33 1.14
CA VAL A 118 -4.33 -11.20 1.06
C VAL A 118 -4.29 -12.18 2.22
N ASN A 119 -5.11 -11.95 3.26
CA ASN A 119 -5.11 -12.65 4.54
C ASN A 119 -3.72 -12.66 5.22
N ASN A 120 -3.00 -11.55 5.09
CA ASN A 120 -1.63 -11.42 5.57
C ASN A 120 -1.30 -9.97 5.93
N CYS A 121 -0.24 -9.76 6.74
CA CYS A 121 0.34 -8.45 6.91
C CYS A 121 1.21 -8.09 5.71
N LEU A 122 1.10 -6.84 5.28
CA LEU A 122 1.99 -6.23 4.30
C LEU A 122 3.08 -5.45 5.03
N GLY A 123 4.31 -5.70 4.64
CA GLY A 123 5.50 -5.11 5.20
C GLY A 123 6.69 -5.26 4.25
N ARG A 124 7.91 -5.13 4.77
CA ARG A 124 9.14 -5.01 3.97
C ARG A 124 9.28 -6.06 2.86
N GLY A 125 9.08 -7.33 3.15
CA GLY A 125 9.41 -8.41 2.20
C GLY A 125 8.31 -8.77 1.19
N ASN A 126 7.06 -8.32 1.36
CA ASN A 126 5.95 -8.72 0.50
C ASN A 126 5.15 -7.55 -0.09
N TYR A 127 5.45 -6.31 0.28
CA TYR A 127 4.73 -5.13 -0.20
C TYR A 127 4.83 -4.95 -1.72
N LYS A 128 5.98 -5.22 -2.35
CA LYS A 128 6.15 -5.19 -3.81
C LYS A 128 5.20 -6.15 -4.55
N TRP A 129 4.96 -7.32 -3.98
CA TRP A 129 4.05 -8.31 -4.57
C TRP A 129 2.59 -7.88 -4.48
N PHE A 130 2.24 -7.17 -3.41
CA PHE A 130 0.94 -6.53 -3.28
C PHE A 130 0.72 -5.42 -4.33
N LEU A 131 1.71 -4.58 -4.60
CA LEU A 131 1.64 -3.60 -5.68
C LEU A 131 1.47 -4.28 -7.05
N ALA A 132 2.21 -5.37 -7.30
CA ALA A 132 2.07 -6.17 -8.51
C ALA A 132 0.68 -6.83 -8.60
N LEU A 133 0.09 -7.27 -7.48
CA LEU A 133 -1.28 -7.78 -7.41
C LEU A 133 -2.28 -6.70 -7.81
N LEU A 134 -2.17 -5.48 -7.26
CA LEU A 134 -3.06 -4.38 -7.62
C LEU A 134 -2.95 -4.02 -9.11
N LEU A 135 -1.71 -3.90 -9.61
CA LEU A 135 -1.47 -3.57 -11.02
C LEU A 135 -2.03 -4.65 -11.96
N SER A 136 -1.70 -5.92 -11.71
CA SER A 136 -2.15 -7.04 -12.55
C SER A 136 -3.67 -7.21 -12.52
N THR A 137 -4.29 -7.02 -11.35
CA THR A 137 -5.75 -7.05 -11.19
C THR A 137 -6.40 -5.91 -11.98
N THR A 138 -5.87 -4.69 -11.87
CA THR A 138 -6.35 -3.52 -12.62
C THR A 138 -6.29 -3.77 -14.12
N VAL A 139 -5.12 -4.23 -14.61
CA VAL A 139 -4.90 -4.50 -16.04
C VAL A 139 -5.80 -5.61 -16.53
N LEU A 140 -5.93 -6.71 -15.78
CA LEU A 140 -6.80 -7.84 -16.16
C LEU A 140 -8.26 -7.41 -16.26
N ILE A 141 -8.79 -6.68 -15.27
CA ILE A 141 -10.20 -6.25 -15.26
C ILE A 141 -10.45 -5.23 -16.38
N ALA A 142 -9.57 -4.22 -16.55
CA ALA A 142 -9.68 -3.23 -17.61
C ALA A 142 -9.61 -3.89 -19.00
N TYR A 143 -8.73 -4.87 -19.17
CA TYR A 143 -8.63 -5.64 -20.42
C TYR A 143 -9.86 -6.49 -20.67
N GLY A 144 -10.46 -7.10 -19.64
CA GLY A 144 -11.74 -7.80 -19.74
C GLY A 144 -12.88 -6.90 -20.24
N ALA A 145 -12.98 -5.68 -19.68
CA ALA A 145 -13.92 -4.66 -20.15
C ALA A 145 -13.66 -4.27 -21.62
N TYR A 146 -12.40 -4.08 -21.99
CA TYR A 146 -12.00 -3.80 -23.37
C TYR A 146 -12.37 -4.93 -24.34
N LEU A 147 -12.13 -6.20 -23.98
CA LEU A 147 -12.52 -7.34 -24.79
C LEU A 147 -14.03 -7.39 -25.02
N ALA A 148 -14.83 -7.19 -23.98
CA ALA A 148 -16.28 -7.09 -24.11
C ALA A 148 -16.68 -5.94 -25.04
N TYR A 149 -16.07 -4.78 -24.89
CA TYR A 149 -16.33 -3.62 -25.75
C TYR A 149 -16.06 -3.90 -27.23
N ILE A 150 -14.86 -4.37 -27.60
CA ILE A 150 -14.46 -4.57 -29.01
C ILE A 150 -15.26 -5.70 -29.71
N THR A 151 -15.70 -6.70 -28.94
CA THR A 151 -16.48 -7.83 -29.49
C THR A 151 -17.97 -7.50 -29.62
N LEU A 152 -18.54 -6.78 -28.67
CA LEU A 152 -19.97 -6.49 -28.65
C LEU A 152 -20.33 -5.25 -29.45
N THR A 153 -19.45 -4.27 -29.62
CA THR A 153 -19.76 -3.02 -30.34
C THR A 153 -20.24 -3.24 -31.78
N PRO A 154 -19.57 -4.05 -32.62
CA PRO A 154 -20.05 -4.30 -33.98
C PRO A 154 -21.44 -4.94 -34.01
N MET A 155 -21.71 -5.87 -33.08
CA MET A 155 -23.00 -6.54 -32.95
C MET A 155 -24.08 -5.57 -32.46
N ALA A 156 -23.78 -4.71 -31.48
CA ALA A 156 -24.70 -3.71 -30.97
C ALA A 156 -25.06 -2.65 -32.01
N VAL A 157 -24.10 -2.23 -32.84
CA VAL A 157 -24.33 -1.30 -33.95
C VAL A 157 -25.24 -1.96 -35.02
N ALA A 158 -24.96 -3.21 -35.39
CA ALA A 158 -25.81 -3.94 -36.33
C ALA A 158 -27.24 -4.10 -35.80
N TYR A 159 -27.39 -4.45 -34.54
CA TYR A 159 -28.69 -4.60 -33.88
C TYR A 159 -29.44 -3.25 -33.79
N HIS A 160 -28.77 -2.17 -33.43
CA HIS A 160 -29.34 -0.82 -33.40
C HIS A 160 -29.86 -0.41 -34.80
N ASN A 161 -29.08 -0.60 -35.85
CA ASN A 161 -29.45 -0.25 -37.22
C ASN A 161 -30.67 -1.07 -37.72
N MET A 162 -30.76 -2.34 -37.31
CA MET A 162 -31.89 -3.21 -37.65
C MET A 162 -33.19 -2.76 -36.99
N TYR A 163 -33.10 -2.27 -35.77
CA TYR A 163 -34.25 -1.90 -34.94
C TYR A 163 -34.32 -0.41 -34.64
N GLU A 164 -33.72 0.48 -35.43
CA GLU A 164 -33.58 1.93 -35.16
C GLU A 164 -34.89 2.59 -34.75
N ARG A 165 -36.01 2.23 -35.34
CA ARG A 165 -37.33 2.79 -35.02
C ARG A 165 -37.76 2.59 -33.56
N TRP A 166 -37.29 1.51 -32.93
CA TRP A 166 -37.64 1.16 -31.55
C TRP A 166 -36.76 1.88 -30.53
N PHE A 167 -35.55 2.25 -30.93
CA PHE A 167 -34.55 2.85 -30.01
C PHE A 167 -34.44 4.37 -30.15
N THR A 168 -35.10 4.97 -31.17
CA THR A 168 -35.08 6.42 -31.34
C THR A 168 -36.04 7.08 -30.37
N TYR A 169 -35.50 7.78 -29.34
CA TYR A 169 -36.29 8.57 -28.44
C TYR A 169 -36.77 9.86 -29.13
N LYS A 170 -38.06 10.09 -29.15
CA LYS A 170 -38.67 11.31 -29.63
C LYS A 170 -39.21 12.09 -28.43
N PRO A 171 -38.60 13.23 -28.07
CA PRO A 171 -39.15 14.10 -27.03
C PRO A 171 -40.55 14.58 -27.40
N SER A 172 -41.35 14.95 -26.40
CA SER A 172 -42.67 15.51 -26.64
C SER A 172 -42.63 16.72 -27.57
N PRO A 173 -43.57 16.87 -28.52
CA PRO A 173 -43.63 18.06 -29.38
C PRO A 173 -43.70 19.39 -28.63
N ALA A 174 -44.14 19.40 -27.39
CA ALA A 174 -44.20 20.57 -26.50
C ALA A 174 -42.86 20.86 -25.82
N SER A 175 -41.83 20.00 -25.96
CA SER A 175 -40.53 20.17 -25.33
C SER A 175 -39.68 21.11 -26.17
N ASP A 176 -39.03 22.11 -25.53
CA ASP A 176 -38.04 22.95 -26.17
C ASP A 176 -36.75 22.13 -26.44
N PRO A 177 -36.36 21.93 -27.72
CA PRO A 177 -35.15 21.17 -28.06
C PRO A 177 -33.87 21.85 -27.57
N SER A 178 -33.90 23.17 -27.33
CA SER A 178 -32.75 23.95 -26.85
C SER A 178 -32.54 23.81 -25.34
N SER A 179 -33.56 23.38 -24.61
CA SER A 179 -33.52 23.21 -23.15
C SER A 179 -32.49 22.17 -22.73
N TRP A 180 -31.70 22.48 -21.68
CA TRP A 180 -30.76 21.54 -21.13
C TRP A 180 -31.43 20.26 -20.58
N THR A 181 -32.67 20.38 -20.07
CA THR A 181 -33.46 19.26 -19.55
C THR A 181 -33.84 18.29 -20.67
N THR A 182 -34.32 18.81 -21.81
CA THR A 182 -34.66 17.98 -22.99
C THR A 182 -33.43 17.27 -23.53
N ARG A 183 -32.28 17.99 -23.64
CA ARG A 183 -31.02 17.38 -24.09
C ARG A 183 -30.52 16.31 -23.12
N ALA A 184 -30.64 16.53 -21.80
CA ALA A 184 -30.27 15.53 -20.79
C ALA A 184 -31.17 14.29 -20.88
N GLN A 185 -32.50 14.47 -21.06
CA GLN A 185 -33.43 13.35 -21.25
C GLN A 185 -33.13 12.53 -22.50
N VAL A 186 -32.87 13.17 -23.64
CA VAL A 186 -32.47 12.51 -24.90
C VAL A 186 -31.18 11.74 -24.70
N LYS A 187 -30.14 12.36 -24.13
CA LYS A 187 -28.86 11.68 -23.86
C LYS A 187 -29.00 10.52 -22.89
N GLY A 188 -29.76 10.70 -21.81
CA GLY A 188 -30.03 9.67 -20.83
C GLY A 188 -30.78 8.47 -21.42
N HIS A 189 -31.82 8.74 -22.21
CA HIS A 189 -32.57 7.67 -22.89
C HIS A 189 -31.68 6.92 -23.90
N ASN A 190 -30.94 7.62 -24.72
CA ASN A 190 -30.01 7.01 -25.67
C ASN A 190 -28.96 6.16 -24.97
N PHE A 191 -28.40 6.64 -23.84
CA PHE A 191 -27.46 5.88 -23.03
C PHE A 191 -28.09 4.58 -22.51
N LEU A 192 -29.31 4.64 -21.94
CA LEU A 192 -30.01 3.46 -21.44
C LEU A 192 -30.34 2.48 -22.58
N ASN A 193 -30.73 2.98 -23.76
CA ASN A 193 -30.93 2.15 -24.93
C ASN A 193 -29.66 1.44 -25.35
N TYR A 194 -28.52 2.13 -25.41
CA TYR A 194 -27.24 1.48 -25.72
C TYR A 194 -26.89 0.39 -24.69
N VAL A 195 -27.06 0.67 -23.40
CA VAL A 195 -26.84 -0.35 -22.35
C VAL A 195 -27.76 -1.55 -22.55
N SER A 196 -29.04 -1.33 -22.83
CA SER A 196 -30.01 -2.41 -23.14
C SER A 196 -29.57 -3.24 -24.35
N ILE A 197 -29.21 -2.58 -25.45
CA ILE A 197 -28.72 -3.25 -26.65
C ILE A 197 -27.49 -4.12 -26.36
N TYR A 198 -26.50 -3.60 -25.60
CA TYR A 198 -25.34 -4.39 -25.25
C TYR A 198 -25.71 -5.60 -24.39
N LEU A 199 -26.65 -5.46 -23.45
CA LEU A 199 -27.14 -6.57 -22.62
C LEU A 199 -27.86 -7.63 -23.46
N ASP A 200 -28.71 -7.21 -24.42
CA ASP A 200 -29.42 -8.12 -25.30
C ASP A 200 -28.49 -8.91 -26.23
N VAL A 201 -27.52 -8.22 -26.83
CA VAL A 201 -26.59 -8.80 -27.82
C VAL A 201 -25.57 -9.73 -27.17
N GLY A 202 -24.97 -9.33 -26.02
CA GLY A 202 -23.91 -10.11 -25.35
C GLY A 202 -24.43 -11.03 -24.25
N GLY A 203 -25.70 -10.86 -23.87
CA GLY A 203 -26.31 -11.59 -22.75
C GLY A 203 -25.55 -11.38 -21.43
N PHE A 204 -25.91 -12.17 -20.43
CA PHE A 204 -25.27 -12.08 -19.10
C PHE A 204 -23.77 -12.39 -19.12
N ARG A 205 -23.31 -13.31 -19.97
CA ARG A 205 -21.91 -13.78 -20.00
C ARG A 205 -20.93 -12.73 -20.48
N ALA A 206 -21.20 -12.06 -21.60
CA ALA A 206 -20.27 -11.08 -22.15
C ALA A 206 -20.58 -9.66 -21.66
N SER A 207 -21.85 -9.23 -21.73
CA SER A 207 -22.23 -7.87 -21.36
C SER A 207 -22.26 -7.66 -19.85
N GLY A 208 -22.81 -8.60 -19.07
CA GLY A 208 -22.86 -8.50 -17.61
C GLY A 208 -21.46 -8.49 -17.01
N VAL A 209 -20.58 -9.39 -17.44
CA VAL A 209 -19.18 -9.41 -16.98
C VAL A 209 -18.41 -8.19 -17.50
N GLY A 210 -18.61 -7.79 -18.76
CA GLY A 210 -18.01 -6.58 -19.32
C GLY A 210 -18.39 -5.32 -18.57
N LEU A 211 -19.67 -5.16 -18.22
CA LEU A 211 -20.16 -4.04 -17.43
C LEU A 211 -19.60 -4.07 -15.99
N LEU A 212 -19.59 -5.24 -15.36
CA LEU A 212 -18.98 -5.41 -14.04
C LEU A 212 -17.50 -5.01 -14.08
N ALA A 213 -16.74 -5.47 -15.07
CA ALA A 213 -15.36 -5.13 -15.25
C ALA A 213 -15.16 -3.61 -15.47
N LEU A 214 -16.00 -3.00 -16.31
CA LEU A 214 -15.98 -1.55 -16.57
C LEU A 214 -16.20 -0.73 -15.30
N LEU A 215 -17.09 -1.16 -14.42
CA LEU A 215 -17.41 -0.44 -13.18
C LEU A 215 -16.38 -0.69 -12.07
N THR A 216 -15.69 -1.81 -12.08
CA THR A 216 -14.82 -2.24 -10.96
C THR A 216 -13.33 -1.99 -11.17
N TRP A 217 -12.81 -1.93 -12.42
CA TRP A 217 -11.38 -1.71 -12.67
C TRP A 217 -10.80 -0.42 -12.03
N PRO A 218 -11.56 0.69 -11.85
CA PRO A 218 -11.01 1.88 -11.21
C PRO A 218 -10.71 1.69 -9.72
N LEU A 219 -11.33 0.70 -9.06
CA LEU A 219 -11.15 0.47 -7.62
C LEU A 219 -9.72 0.02 -7.28
N PRO A 220 -9.17 -1.07 -7.86
CA PRO A 220 -7.78 -1.45 -7.62
C PRO A 220 -6.79 -0.42 -8.18
N LEU A 221 -7.14 0.32 -9.26
CA LEU A 221 -6.32 1.41 -9.76
C LEU A 221 -6.21 2.56 -8.76
N ALA A 222 -7.32 2.98 -8.17
CA ALA A 222 -7.33 4.05 -7.16
C ALA A 222 -6.51 3.64 -5.93
N LEU A 223 -6.64 2.39 -5.48
CA LEU A 223 -5.84 1.87 -4.38
C LEU A 223 -4.35 1.82 -4.74
N LEU A 224 -4.01 1.39 -5.95
CA LEU A 224 -2.62 1.44 -6.45
C LEU A 224 -2.09 2.87 -6.47
N GLY A 225 -2.86 3.83 -6.96
CA GLY A 225 -2.52 5.25 -6.95
C GLY A 225 -2.25 5.79 -5.55
N TYR A 226 -3.07 5.38 -4.57
CA TYR A 226 -2.83 5.72 -3.17
C TYR A 226 -1.50 5.15 -2.65
N HIS A 227 -1.18 3.90 -2.94
CA HIS A 227 0.10 3.31 -2.54
C HIS A 227 1.30 3.93 -3.26
N ILE A 228 1.16 4.35 -4.53
CA ILE A 228 2.19 5.14 -5.23
C ILE A 228 2.42 6.49 -4.54
N TYR A 229 1.34 7.16 -4.11
CA TYR A 229 1.44 8.38 -3.30
C TYR A 229 2.19 8.12 -1.98
N LEU A 230 1.92 7.03 -1.27
CA LEU A 230 2.64 6.69 -0.03
C LEU A 230 4.13 6.47 -0.28
N ILE A 231 4.49 5.82 -1.38
CA ILE A 231 5.89 5.62 -1.79
C ILE A 231 6.54 6.99 -2.10
N TRP A 232 5.83 7.85 -2.83
CA TRP A 232 6.31 9.20 -3.12
C TRP A 232 6.59 10.01 -1.85
N ALA A 233 5.77 9.86 -0.83
CA ALA A 233 5.91 10.53 0.46
C ALA A 233 6.81 9.79 1.47
N GLY A 234 7.50 8.72 1.09
CA GLY A 234 8.40 7.96 1.95
C GLY A 234 7.74 7.27 3.15
N MET A 235 6.43 7.00 3.09
CA MET A 235 5.68 6.48 4.23
C MET A 235 4.88 5.21 3.89
N THR A 236 4.46 4.49 4.92
CA THR A 236 3.53 3.37 4.86
C THR A 236 2.12 3.82 5.24
N THR A 237 1.10 3.00 4.98
CA THR A 237 -0.29 3.27 5.44
C THR A 237 -0.35 3.48 6.95
N ASN A 238 0.39 2.69 7.74
CA ASN A 238 0.47 2.84 9.19
C ASN A 238 1.15 4.15 9.60
N GLU A 239 2.17 4.59 8.89
CA GLU A 239 2.87 5.86 9.14
C GLU A 239 2.02 7.07 8.73
N SER A 240 1.31 6.97 7.60
CA SER A 240 0.36 8.00 7.16
C SER A 240 -0.73 8.27 8.20
N ALA A 241 -1.26 7.23 8.86
CA ALA A 241 -2.21 7.41 9.96
C ALA A 241 -1.58 8.14 11.15
N LYS A 242 -0.35 7.78 11.55
CA LYS A 242 0.37 8.47 12.64
C LYS A 242 0.69 9.93 12.29
N TRP A 243 1.07 10.21 11.04
CA TRP A 243 1.29 11.58 10.57
C TRP A 243 0.00 12.41 10.57
N ALA A 244 -1.16 11.77 10.30
CA ALA A 244 -2.46 12.43 10.45
C ALA A 244 -2.73 12.82 11.92
N ASP A 245 -2.45 11.93 12.88
CA ASP A 245 -2.55 12.25 14.31
C ASP A 245 -1.66 13.44 14.69
N TRP A 246 -0.41 13.47 14.21
CA TRP A 246 0.49 14.60 14.44
C TRP A 246 -0.02 15.90 13.82
N ARG A 247 -0.58 15.84 12.62
CA ARG A 247 -1.15 17.02 11.94
C ARG A 247 -2.32 17.61 12.73
N ASP A 248 -3.18 16.76 13.24
CA ASP A 248 -4.34 17.18 14.03
C ASP A 248 -3.88 17.82 15.37
N ASP A 249 -2.90 17.23 16.07
CA ASP A 249 -2.30 17.81 17.27
C ASP A 249 -1.56 19.14 16.99
N MET A 250 -0.93 19.29 15.82
CA MET A 250 -0.33 20.57 15.38
C MET A 250 -1.39 21.65 15.18
N ALA A 251 -2.54 21.29 14.58
CA ALA A 251 -3.65 22.22 14.41
C ALA A 251 -4.21 22.68 15.77
N ASP A 252 -4.21 21.81 16.78
CA ASP A 252 -4.59 22.12 18.16
C ASP A 252 -3.52 22.93 18.92
N GLY A 253 -2.34 23.15 18.33
CA GLY A 253 -1.25 23.94 18.91
C GLY A 253 -0.54 23.29 20.10
N VAL A 254 -0.63 21.97 20.24
CA VAL A 254 -0.05 21.21 21.36
C VAL A 254 1.30 20.54 21.02
N VAL A 255 1.83 20.78 19.82
CA VAL A 255 3.06 20.15 19.32
C VAL A 255 4.23 21.14 19.34
N PHE A 256 5.35 20.68 19.88
CA PHE A 256 6.59 21.43 19.96
C PHE A 256 7.73 20.61 19.34
N MET A 257 8.60 21.28 18.58
CA MET A 257 9.78 20.70 17.95
C MET A 257 11.03 21.23 18.61
N GLY A 258 11.91 20.35 19.00
CA GLY A 258 13.28 20.62 19.39
C GLY A 258 14.26 19.96 18.43
N HIS A 259 15.53 20.33 18.55
CA HIS A 259 16.61 19.72 17.75
C HIS A 259 17.38 18.67 18.54
N ARG A 260 17.91 17.70 17.83
CA ARG A 260 18.80 16.70 18.39
C ARG A 260 20.22 17.26 18.50
N ARG A 261 20.97 16.88 19.54
CA ARG A 261 22.37 17.23 19.68
C ARG A 261 23.23 16.50 18.65
N GLU A 262 24.20 17.22 18.08
CA GLU A 262 25.08 16.69 17.02
C GLU A 262 25.97 15.53 17.52
N ASP A 263 26.43 15.58 18.78
CA ASP A 263 27.21 14.52 19.41
C ASP A 263 26.45 13.20 19.60
N THR A 264 25.13 13.23 19.50
CA THR A 264 24.27 12.03 19.55
C THR A 264 23.91 11.51 18.16
N MET A 265 24.31 12.22 17.10
CA MET A 265 24.20 11.76 15.72
C MET A 265 25.47 11.03 15.32
N ARG A 266 25.35 10.05 14.43
CA ARG A 266 26.51 9.32 13.93
C ARG A 266 27.28 10.21 12.96
N GLU A 267 28.60 10.28 13.10
CA GLU A 267 29.42 10.79 12.02
C GLU A 267 29.24 9.87 10.81
N HIS A 268 28.65 10.39 9.74
CA HIS A 268 28.65 9.73 8.45
C HIS A 268 30.09 9.73 7.92
N SER A 269 30.89 8.80 8.41
CA SER A 269 32.18 8.49 7.83
C SER A 269 31.92 8.11 6.36
N SER A 270 32.42 8.94 5.46
CA SER A 270 32.50 8.69 4.00
C SER A 270 33.49 7.55 3.65
N ALA A 271 33.75 6.65 4.58
CA ALA A 271 34.48 5.44 4.36
C ALA A 271 33.56 4.43 3.70
N SER A 272 33.81 4.14 2.43
CA SER A 272 33.37 2.97 1.67
C SER A 272 32.97 1.83 2.59
N ALA A 273 31.70 1.42 2.49
CA ALA A 273 31.14 0.28 3.22
C ALA A 273 31.88 -1.00 2.79
N GLU A 274 33.01 -1.27 3.38
CA GLU A 274 33.50 -2.63 3.51
C GLU A 274 32.51 -3.36 4.42
N PRO A 275 32.02 -4.55 4.04
CA PRO A 275 31.21 -5.35 4.93
C PRO A 275 32.10 -5.79 6.09
N MET A 276 31.92 -5.17 7.25
CA MET A 276 32.60 -5.56 8.50
C MET A 276 32.07 -6.92 8.99
N TYR A 277 32.38 -7.96 8.20
CA TYR A 277 32.18 -9.38 8.54
C TYR A 277 33.54 -9.99 8.95
N SER A 278 34.23 -9.38 9.85
CA SER A 278 35.35 -10.06 10.55
C SER A 278 35.81 -9.22 11.73
N THR A 279 35.32 -9.51 12.88
CA THR A 279 36.07 -9.61 14.13
C THR A 279 35.09 -9.89 15.28
N TYR A 280 34.38 -11.01 15.25
CA TYR A 280 34.05 -11.70 16.48
C TYR A 280 35.01 -12.88 16.58
N SER A 281 36.07 -12.64 17.31
CA SER A 281 37.04 -13.65 17.70
C SER A 281 36.30 -14.71 18.52
N SER A 282 36.19 -15.90 17.95
CA SER A 282 35.72 -17.11 18.57
C SER A 282 36.60 -17.50 19.75
N SER A 283 36.11 -17.25 20.95
CA SER A 283 36.59 -17.96 22.13
C SER A 283 35.43 -18.24 23.08
N SER A 284 34.57 -19.20 22.72
CA SER A 284 33.84 -20.02 23.67
C SER A 284 33.33 -21.26 22.94
N THR A 285 33.84 -22.40 23.35
CA THR A 285 33.42 -23.75 23.02
C THR A 285 32.05 -24.05 23.62
N SER A 286 30.99 -23.63 22.94
CA SER A 286 29.62 -24.09 23.21
C SER A 286 29.01 -24.65 21.92
N PRO A 287 28.49 -25.88 21.91
CA PRO A 287 27.91 -26.51 20.71
C PRO A 287 26.51 -26.01 20.33
N PHE A 288 25.96 -25.03 21.04
CA PHE A 288 24.71 -24.37 20.68
C PHE A 288 24.97 -22.91 20.30
N PRO A 289 24.46 -22.42 19.15
CA PRO A 289 24.54 -21.01 18.82
C PRO A 289 23.77 -20.23 19.87
N THR A 290 24.49 -19.47 20.71
CA THR A 290 23.87 -18.46 21.59
C THR A 290 23.16 -17.44 20.70
N PRO A 291 21.90 -17.08 21.00
CA PRO A 291 21.23 -15.97 20.34
C PRO A 291 22.16 -14.71 20.42
N PRO A 292 22.30 -13.94 19.34
CA PRO A 292 23.09 -12.71 19.41
C PRO A 292 22.56 -11.85 20.54
N GLU A 293 23.46 -11.40 21.43
CA GLU A 293 23.11 -10.54 22.56
C GLU A 293 22.36 -9.33 22.02
N THR A 294 21.17 -9.10 22.56
CA THR A 294 20.41 -7.88 22.29
C THR A 294 21.23 -6.70 22.79
N PRO A 295 21.41 -5.65 21.97
CA PRO A 295 22.10 -4.44 22.43
C PRO A 295 21.46 -3.93 23.71
N PRO A 296 22.22 -3.29 24.63
CA PRO A 296 21.67 -2.62 25.79
C PRO A 296 20.48 -1.74 25.41
N GLU A 297 19.46 -1.66 26.26
CA GLU A 297 18.18 -0.97 25.95
C GLU A 297 18.35 0.48 25.49
N ASP A 298 19.50 1.10 25.77
CA ASP A 298 19.83 2.48 25.46
C ASP A 298 20.73 2.64 24.21
N GLU A 299 21.31 1.57 23.64
CA GLU A 299 22.16 1.62 22.46
C GLU A 299 21.37 1.36 21.17
N GLU A 300 21.35 2.36 20.29
CA GLU A 300 20.82 2.18 18.94
C GLU A 300 21.81 1.40 18.07
N PRO A 301 21.41 0.26 17.49
CA PRO A 301 22.32 -0.45 16.59
C PRO A 301 22.60 0.39 15.35
N PRO A 302 23.80 0.25 14.74
CA PRO A 302 24.12 0.91 13.50
C PRO A 302 23.13 0.51 12.42
N THR A 303 22.60 1.47 11.66
CA THR A 303 21.66 1.23 10.59
C THR A 303 22.32 1.42 9.23
N THR A 304 21.78 0.75 8.21
CA THR A 304 22.17 0.92 6.81
C THR A 304 21.48 2.10 6.13
N TRP A 305 20.58 2.80 6.85
CA TRP A 305 19.83 3.92 6.32
C TRP A 305 20.71 5.17 6.20
N PRO A 306 20.62 5.95 5.10
CA PRO A 306 21.54 7.05 4.82
C PRO A 306 21.25 8.33 5.62
N LEU A 307 20.07 8.47 6.21
CA LEU A 307 19.65 9.67 6.94
C LEU A 307 19.39 9.37 8.41
N GLU A 308 19.62 10.37 9.25
CA GLU A 308 19.23 10.37 10.67
C GLU A 308 18.35 11.57 10.99
N SER A 309 17.41 11.38 11.92
CA SER A 309 16.50 12.45 12.33
C SER A 309 17.26 13.53 13.13
N ARG A 310 17.04 14.78 12.73
CA ARG A 310 17.56 15.98 13.43
C ARG A 310 16.53 16.58 14.37
N ASN A 311 15.25 16.26 14.16
CA ASN A 311 14.13 16.84 14.86
C ASN A 311 13.57 15.88 15.90
N ILE A 312 13.06 16.44 16.99
CA ILE A 312 12.32 15.72 18.04
C ILE A 312 10.98 16.42 18.20
N LEU A 313 9.87 15.69 18.13
CA LEU A 313 8.54 16.22 18.39
C LEU A 313 8.04 15.78 19.76
N VAL A 314 7.45 16.72 20.48
CA VAL A 314 6.86 16.49 21.80
C VAL A 314 5.43 17.04 21.81
N ARG A 315 4.51 16.27 22.37
CA ARG A 315 3.13 16.70 22.65
C ARG A 315 3.02 17.19 24.09
N THR A 316 2.38 18.34 24.28
CA THR A 316 2.05 18.86 25.61
C THR A 316 0.54 18.91 25.79
N ARG A 317 0.06 18.72 27.01
CA ARG A 317 -1.38 18.72 27.30
C ARG A 317 -1.96 20.12 27.46
N ASP A 318 -1.11 21.07 27.84
CA ASP A 318 -1.49 22.45 28.19
C ASP A 318 -1.20 23.45 27.07
N GLY A 319 -0.69 22.97 25.91
CA GLY A 319 -0.30 23.85 24.81
C GLY A 319 0.83 24.82 25.16
N GLN A 320 1.61 24.53 26.20
CA GLN A 320 2.79 25.32 26.59
C GLN A 320 4.06 24.54 26.25
N PRO A 321 5.20 25.21 26.00
CA PRO A 321 6.48 24.54 25.80
C PRO A 321 6.76 23.54 26.93
N PRO A 322 7.34 22.38 26.65
CA PRO A 322 7.56 21.34 27.64
C PRO A 322 8.51 21.83 28.73
N ARG A 323 8.05 21.84 30.02
CA ARG A 323 8.85 22.24 31.16
C ARG A 323 9.80 21.15 31.65
N SER A 324 9.47 19.91 31.38
CA SER A 324 10.28 18.73 31.63
C SER A 324 10.12 17.73 30.50
N LEU A 325 11.21 17.11 30.09
CA LEU A 325 11.25 16.11 29.06
C LEU A 325 11.41 14.72 29.69
N PRO A 326 10.81 13.68 29.09
CA PRO A 326 11.18 12.29 29.43
C PRO A 326 12.71 12.11 29.32
N SER A 327 13.31 11.36 30.26
CA SER A 327 14.78 11.18 30.33
C SER A 327 15.39 10.74 28.98
N ARG A 328 14.70 9.91 28.24
CA ARG A 328 15.13 9.45 26.88
C ARG A 328 15.18 10.58 25.84
N ILE A 329 14.31 11.57 25.93
CA ILE A 329 14.31 12.74 25.04
C ILE A 329 15.35 13.73 25.55
N GLN A 330 15.40 13.98 26.83
CA GLN A 330 16.37 14.87 27.46
C GLN A 330 17.81 14.46 27.15
N ALA A 331 18.10 13.15 27.11
CA ALA A 331 19.43 12.63 26.81
C ALA A 331 19.95 13.00 25.41
N VAL A 332 19.08 13.31 24.45
CA VAL A 332 19.43 13.57 23.05
C VAL A 332 19.01 14.95 22.55
N ALA A 333 18.15 15.65 23.28
CA ALA A 333 17.68 16.97 22.90
C ALA A 333 18.78 18.03 23.15
N LYS A 334 18.83 19.02 22.26
CA LYS A 334 19.66 20.21 22.42
C LYS A 334 18.97 21.20 23.38
N ASP A 335 19.77 21.95 24.18
CA ASP A 335 19.25 22.89 25.15
C ASP A 335 18.82 24.26 24.54
N ASP A 336 18.54 24.31 23.25
CA ASP A 336 18.10 25.49 22.51
C ASP A 336 16.59 25.77 22.61
N GLY A 337 15.87 24.94 23.35
CA GLY A 337 14.42 25.07 23.57
C GLY A 337 13.57 24.32 22.56
N PHE A 338 12.26 24.38 22.78
CA PHE A 338 11.24 23.75 21.93
C PHE A 338 10.33 24.82 21.36
N GLU A 339 10.21 24.87 20.02
CA GLU A 339 9.36 25.80 19.30
C GLU A 339 8.06 25.13 18.87
N ARG A 340 6.96 25.89 18.90
CA ARG A 340 5.67 25.38 18.46
C ARG A 340 5.64 25.17 16.94
N VAL A 341 5.14 24.03 16.50
CA VAL A 341 4.99 23.67 15.07
C VAL A 341 3.51 23.55 14.73
N TRP A 342 3.11 24.20 13.62
CA TRP A 342 1.73 24.30 13.18
C TRP A 342 1.39 23.40 11.97
N ASN A 343 2.40 22.92 11.26
CA ASN A 343 2.19 22.06 10.10
C ASN A 343 3.35 21.08 9.90
N LEU A 344 3.05 19.99 9.20
CA LEU A 344 4.03 18.92 8.90
C LEU A 344 5.13 19.34 7.92
N ALA A 345 4.96 20.42 7.16
CA ALA A 345 5.98 20.87 6.21
C ALA A 345 7.28 21.35 6.89
N ALA A 346 7.20 21.70 8.18
CA ALA A 346 8.36 22.07 8.99
C ALA A 346 9.12 20.85 9.55
N VAL A 347 8.59 19.64 9.42
CA VAL A 347 9.13 18.42 10.00
C VAL A 347 9.71 17.53 8.93
N GLU A 348 10.97 17.15 9.12
CA GLU A 348 11.67 16.23 8.20
C GLU A 348 11.17 14.80 8.39
N ASN A 349 10.76 14.15 7.30
CA ASN A 349 10.53 12.70 7.30
C ASN A 349 11.83 11.98 6.94
N VAL A 350 12.52 11.43 7.92
CA VAL A 350 13.80 10.72 7.73
C VAL A 350 13.70 9.51 6.79
N TYR A 351 12.48 8.99 6.57
CA TYR A 351 12.24 7.84 5.70
C TYR A 351 11.96 8.23 4.26
N ASP A 352 11.90 9.52 3.94
CA ASP A 352 11.73 10.01 2.57
C ASP A 352 13.11 10.31 1.95
N LEU A 353 13.54 9.42 1.06
CA LEU A 353 14.78 9.56 0.27
C LEU A 353 14.53 10.20 -1.10
N GLY A 354 13.27 10.62 -1.37
CA GLY A 354 12.80 11.00 -2.68
C GLY A 354 12.23 9.80 -3.47
N PHE A 355 11.31 10.09 -4.39
CA PHE A 355 10.48 9.07 -5.04
C PHE A 355 11.23 7.87 -5.61
N LEU A 356 12.33 8.11 -6.35
CA LEU A 356 13.06 7.02 -7.00
C LEU A 356 13.74 6.09 -6.01
N ASP A 357 14.31 6.64 -4.95
CA ASP A 357 15.00 5.82 -3.94
C ASP A 357 14.00 5.16 -2.98
N ASN A 358 12.88 5.81 -2.67
CA ASN A 358 11.75 5.18 -1.98
C ASN A 358 11.18 4.00 -2.80
N LEU A 359 11.06 4.16 -4.13
CA LEU A 359 10.59 3.08 -5.01
C LEU A 359 11.61 1.93 -5.09
N ARG A 360 12.91 2.23 -5.18
CA ARG A 360 13.97 1.22 -5.14
C ARG A 360 13.95 0.46 -3.83
N GLU A 361 13.79 1.15 -2.69
CA GLU A 361 13.67 0.54 -1.37
C GLU A 361 12.50 -0.45 -1.32
N VAL A 362 11.36 -0.12 -1.92
CA VAL A 362 10.19 -1.00 -1.99
C VAL A 362 10.42 -2.20 -2.91
N LEU A 363 11.06 -2.01 -4.05
CA LEU A 363 11.18 -3.06 -5.08
C LEU A 363 12.34 -4.03 -4.81
N LEU A 364 13.43 -3.57 -4.20
CA LEU A 364 14.62 -4.38 -3.98
C LEU A 364 14.60 -5.13 -2.64
N ASN A 365 13.74 -4.74 -1.71
CA ASN A 365 13.50 -5.43 -0.44
C ASN A 365 12.31 -6.43 -0.56
#